data_33e2c63a992e5d27056dd22eacf46cb0
#
_entry.id   33e2c63a992e5d27056dd22eacf46cb0
#
_cell.length_a   1.000
_cell.length_b   1.000
_cell.length_c   1.000
_cell.angle_alpha   90.00
_cell.angle_beta   90.00
_cell.angle_gamma   90.00
#
_symmetry.space_group_name_H-M   'P 1'
#
loop_
_entity.id
_entity.type
_entity.pdbx_description
1 polymer ?
#
loop_
_entity_poly.entity_id
_entity_poly.type
_entity_poly.pdbx_seq_one_letter_code
_entity_poly.pdbx_strand_id
1 'polypeptide(L)'
;DDIWVNTTFNGRYAFNFIMAKNYQVGKYGVFNLGTKVSSIGGRWFGDIDQDASAQASEIEFIDDFTFNSNQYRPYFRLDFKVGYKWNFMNLAHEFALDISNITNNKNILTLTYLPETGEVAENYQLGLFPVFYYKIDF
;
A
#
# COMPACT_ATOMS: atom_id res chain seq x y z
N ASP A 1 35.02 -16.85 -0.83
CA ASP A 1 33.81 -17.26 -1.58
C ASP A 1 32.82 -16.12 -1.54
N ASP A 2 32.35 -15.65 -2.70
CA ASP A 2 31.37 -14.58 -2.78
C ASP A 2 30.00 -15.13 -2.34
N ILE A 3 29.42 -14.55 -1.29
CA ILE A 3 28.07 -14.91 -0.82
C ILE A 3 27.08 -13.92 -1.43
N TRP A 4 26.14 -14.42 -2.20
CA TRP A 4 25.09 -13.62 -2.79
C TRP A 4 23.93 -13.48 -1.80
N VAL A 5 23.63 -12.24 -1.39
CA VAL A 5 22.49 -11.93 -0.51
C VAL A 5 21.45 -11.07 -1.25
N ASN A 6 20.19 -11.22 -0.87
CA ASN A 6 19.14 -10.36 -1.42
C ASN A 6 19.26 -8.95 -0.86
N THR A 7 19.02 -7.95 -1.69
CA THR A 7 18.83 -6.59 -1.18
C THR A 7 17.45 -6.45 -0.58
N THR A 8 17.29 -5.60 0.42
CA THR A 8 16.02 -5.37 1.13
C THR A 8 14.83 -5.13 0.19
N PHE A 9 15.02 -4.41 -0.91
CA PHE A 9 13.97 -4.05 -1.86
C PHE A 9 13.85 -4.97 -3.08
N ASN A 10 14.57 -6.09 -3.10
CA ASN A 10 14.44 -7.09 -4.17
C ASN A 10 13.13 -7.89 -4.00
N GLY A 11 12.00 -7.28 -4.32
CA GLY A 11 10.70 -7.95 -4.28
C GLY A 11 10.50 -9.00 -5.39
N ARG A 12 11.48 -9.19 -6.30
CA ARG A 12 11.44 -10.09 -7.46
C ARG A 12 10.44 -9.69 -8.54
N TYR A 13 9.32 -9.06 -8.19
CA TYR A 13 8.33 -8.55 -9.15
C TYR A 13 7.62 -7.32 -8.64
N ALA A 14 7.16 -6.50 -9.58
CA ALA A 14 6.23 -5.40 -9.33
C ALA A 14 5.23 -5.34 -10.49
N PHE A 15 3.96 -5.47 -10.18
CA PHE A 15 2.86 -5.39 -11.13
C PHE A 15 1.93 -4.25 -10.76
N ASN A 16 1.65 -3.38 -11.75
CA ASN A 16 0.66 -2.32 -11.61
C ASN A 16 -0.26 -2.35 -12.84
N PHE A 17 -1.55 -2.38 -12.57
CA PHE A 17 -2.58 -2.28 -13.60
C PHE A 17 -3.50 -1.11 -13.27
N ILE A 18 -3.74 -0.25 -14.25
CA ILE A 18 -4.63 0.91 -14.11
C ILE A 18 -5.63 0.87 -15.28
N MET A 19 -6.90 0.97 -14.93
CA MET A 19 -7.98 1.08 -15.90
C MET A 19 -8.89 2.24 -15.50
N ALA A 20 -9.26 3.08 -16.48
CA ALA A 20 -10.22 4.15 -16.28
C ALA A 20 -11.16 4.24 -17.49
N LYS A 21 -12.42 4.53 -17.23
CA LYS A 21 -13.45 4.69 -18.25
C LYS A 21 -14.37 5.85 -17.90
N ASN A 22 -14.62 6.70 -18.90
CA ASN A 22 -15.56 7.80 -18.83
C ASN A 22 -16.80 7.45 -19.66
N TYR A 23 -17.97 7.71 -19.09
CA TYR A 23 -19.25 7.50 -19.75
C TYR A 23 -19.98 8.82 -19.83
N GLN A 24 -20.34 9.24 -21.06
CA GLN A 24 -21.16 10.43 -21.25
C GLN A 24 -22.59 10.14 -20.76
N VAL A 25 -23.09 10.98 -19.86
CA VAL A 25 -24.44 10.88 -19.30
C VAL A 25 -25.23 12.13 -19.70
N GLY A 26 -26.08 11.98 -20.69
CA GLY A 26 -26.80 13.11 -21.28
C GLY A 26 -25.88 14.14 -21.94
N LYS A 27 -26.31 15.40 -22.01
CA LYS A 27 -25.58 16.49 -22.68
C LYS A 27 -24.45 17.07 -21.80
N TYR A 28 -24.61 17.04 -20.50
CA TYR A 28 -23.79 17.82 -19.55
C TYR A 28 -23.09 16.98 -18.52
N GLY A 29 -23.37 15.69 -18.42
CA GLY A 29 -22.84 14.81 -17.39
C GLY A 29 -21.77 13.85 -17.92
N VAL A 30 -20.75 13.57 -17.11
CA VAL A 30 -19.75 12.52 -17.36
C VAL A 30 -19.58 11.70 -16.09
N PHE A 31 -19.78 10.41 -16.21
CA PHE A 31 -19.55 9.45 -15.14
C PHE A 31 -18.18 8.81 -15.34
N ASN A 32 -17.35 8.83 -14.30
CA ASN A 32 -15.99 8.35 -14.33
C ASN A 32 -15.86 7.11 -13.44
N LEU A 33 -15.27 6.05 -13.97
CA LEU A 33 -14.89 4.87 -13.21
C LEU A 33 -13.40 4.64 -13.37
N GLY A 34 -12.72 4.30 -12.28
CA GLY A 34 -11.31 3.96 -12.29
C GLY A 34 -11.00 2.82 -11.32
N THR A 35 -10.02 2.02 -11.65
CA THR A 35 -9.47 1.00 -10.76
C THR A 35 -7.97 0.92 -10.94
N LYS A 36 -7.26 0.63 -9.84
CA LYS A 36 -5.83 0.38 -9.84
C LYS A 36 -5.56 -0.86 -9.01
N VAL A 37 -4.83 -1.79 -9.59
CA VAL A 37 -4.30 -2.97 -8.89
C VAL A 37 -2.79 -2.82 -8.78
N SER A 38 -2.26 -3.00 -7.58
CA SER A 38 -0.81 -3.04 -7.33
C SER A 38 -0.47 -4.33 -6.61
N SER A 39 0.50 -5.08 -7.12
CA SER A 39 1.03 -6.28 -6.50
C SER A 39 2.55 -6.27 -6.59
N ILE A 40 3.22 -6.35 -5.45
CA ILE A 40 4.68 -6.23 -5.37
C ILE A 40 5.17 -7.33 -4.43
N GLY A 41 6.22 -8.03 -4.80
CA GLY A 41 6.84 -9.03 -3.93
C GLY A 41 7.35 -8.40 -2.64
N GLY A 42 7.34 -9.18 -1.57
CA GLY A 42 7.70 -8.72 -0.24
C GLY A 42 9.15 -8.23 -0.16
N ARG A 43 9.41 -7.26 0.70
CA ARG A 43 10.76 -6.84 1.04
C ARG A 43 11.47 -7.93 1.85
N TRP A 44 12.79 -7.95 1.80
CA TRP A 44 13.62 -8.86 2.57
C TRP A 44 14.08 -8.23 3.88
N PHE A 45 14.29 -9.07 4.89
CA PHE A 45 14.85 -8.68 6.19
C PHE A 45 15.69 -9.82 6.77
N GLY A 46 16.59 -9.49 7.70
CA GLY A 46 17.44 -10.46 8.39
C GLY A 46 16.73 -11.22 9.51
N ASP A 47 17.41 -12.19 10.10
CA ASP A 47 16.93 -12.83 11.31
C ASP A 47 16.95 -11.84 12.49
N ILE A 48 15.91 -11.90 13.32
CA ILE A 48 15.76 -10.98 14.45
C ILE A 48 16.52 -11.53 15.64
N ASP A 49 17.39 -10.71 16.23
CA ASP A 49 18.03 -10.97 17.50
C ASP A 49 17.07 -10.60 18.65
N GLN A 50 16.48 -11.61 19.26
CA GLN A 50 15.50 -11.43 20.34
C GLN A 50 16.13 -10.82 21.61
N ASP A 51 17.36 -11.21 21.95
CA ASP A 51 18.04 -10.73 23.14
C ASP A 51 18.50 -9.28 22.97
N ALA A 52 19.08 -8.93 21.84
CA ALA A 52 19.45 -7.57 21.51
C ALA A 52 18.20 -6.67 21.39
N SER A 53 17.13 -7.15 20.76
CA SER A 53 15.85 -6.42 20.64
C SER A 53 15.22 -6.15 22.01
N ALA A 54 15.30 -7.10 22.94
CA ALA A 54 14.82 -6.92 24.30
C ALA A 54 15.61 -5.85 25.06
N GLN A 55 16.91 -5.80 24.87
CA GLN A 55 17.80 -4.81 25.50
C GLN A 55 17.58 -3.39 24.91
N ALA A 56 17.46 -3.30 23.58
CA ALA A 56 17.27 -2.05 22.87
C ALA A 56 15.83 -1.51 22.94
N SER A 57 14.84 -2.37 23.26
CA SER A 57 13.38 -2.09 23.14
C SER A 57 12.96 -1.75 21.70
N GLU A 58 13.70 -2.21 20.72
CA GLU A 58 13.43 -2.05 19.27
C GLU A 58 13.93 -3.29 18.52
N ILE A 59 13.55 -3.41 17.24
CA ILE A 59 13.99 -4.55 16.41
C ILE A 59 15.48 -4.42 16.11
N GLU A 60 16.23 -5.41 16.57
CA GLU A 60 17.62 -5.63 16.20
C GLU A 60 17.74 -6.90 15.36
N PHE A 61 18.61 -6.86 14.35
CA PHE A 61 18.87 -7.99 13.47
C PHE A 61 20.22 -8.61 13.77
N ILE A 62 20.32 -9.93 13.60
CA ILE A 62 21.58 -10.64 13.69
C ILE A 62 22.50 -10.14 12.57
N ASP A 63 23.65 -9.59 12.96
CA ASP A 63 24.66 -9.10 12.00
C ASP A 63 25.58 -10.26 11.58
N ASP A 64 25.04 -11.15 10.74
CA ASP A 64 25.74 -12.30 10.21
C ASP A 64 25.44 -12.53 8.72
N PHE A 65 25.83 -13.71 8.21
CA PHE A 65 25.59 -14.12 6.82
C PHE A 65 24.11 -14.38 6.49
N THR A 66 23.19 -14.33 7.46
CA THR A 66 21.75 -14.50 7.25
C THR A 66 21.05 -13.18 6.90
N PHE A 67 21.80 -12.12 6.68
CA PHE A 67 21.29 -10.82 6.29
C PHE A 67 20.33 -10.95 5.10
N ASN A 68 19.08 -10.44 5.27
CA ASN A 68 18.02 -10.57 4.26
C ASN A 68 17.66 -12.03 3.90
N SER A 69 17.61 -12.92 4.86
CA SER A 69 17.20 -14.34 4.72
C SER A 69 15.67 -14.50 4.67
N ASN A 70 14.94 -13.60 5.33
CA ASN A 70 13.48 -13.63 5.45
C ASN A 70 12.80 -12.66 4.49
N GLN A 71 11.57 -12.97 4.09
CA GLN A 71 10.80 -12.13 3.17
C GLN A 71 9.42 -11.87 3.74
N TYR A 72 9.00 -10.58 3.74
CA TYR A 72 7.62 -10.22 4.05
C TYR A 72 6.63 -10.83 3.06
N ARG A 73 5.37 -10.94 3.46
CA ARG A 73 4.28 -11.27 2.55
C ARG A 73 4.21 -10.24 1.41
N PRO A 74 3.83 -10.68 0.20
CA PRO A 74 3.65 -9.76 -0.92
C PRO A 74 2.67 -8.64 -0.58
N TYR A 75 3.00 -7.46 -1.06
CA TYR A 75 2.10 -6.32 -1.04
C TYR A 75 0.99 -6.50 -2.08
N PHE A 76 -0.25 -6.25 -1.68
CA PHE A 76 -1.39 -6.20 -2.60
C PHE A 76 -2.32 -5.05 -2.23
N ARG A 77 -2.74 -4.29 -3.24
CA ARG A 77 -3.68 -3.19 -3.06
C ARG A 77 -4.58 -3.06 -4.28
N LEU A 78 -5.88 -2.96 -4.04
CA LEU A 78 -6.89 -2.63 -5.02
C LEU A 78 -7.54 -1.30 -4.64
N ASP A 79 -7.44 -0.31 -5.51
CA ASP A 79 -8.06 0.99 -5.38
C ASP A 79 -9.21 1.12 -6.38
N PHE A 80 -10.26 1.81 -5.99
CA PHE A 80 -11.42 2.06 -6.81
C PHE A 80 -11.82 3.52 -6.73
N LYS A 81 -12.16 4.10 -7.89
CA LYS A 81 -12.62 5.47 -8.00
C LYS A 81 -13.94 5.52 -8.76
N VAL A 82 -14.90 6.27 -8.24
CA VAL A 82 -16.12 6.64 -8.90
C VAL A 82 -16.30 8.15 -8.83
N GLY A 83 -16.66 8.77 -9.94
CA GLY A 83 -16.88 10.20 -10.00
C GLY A 83 -17.99 10.58 -10.96
N TYR A 84 -18.60 11.72 -10.72
CA TYR A 84 -19.58 12.32 -11.60
C TYR A 84 -19.26 13.80 -11.78
N LYS A 85 -19.02 14.19 -13.03
CA LYS A 85 -18.83 15.59 -13.43
C LYS A 85 -20.08 16.08 -14.17
N TRP A 86 -20.61 17.19 -13.72
CA TRP A 86 -21.77 17.83 -14.34
C TRP A 86 -21.44 19.27 -14.71
N ASN A 87 -21.56 19.56 -16.01
CA ASN A 87 -21.34 20.90 -16.56
C ASN A 87 -22.68 21.60 -16.69
N PHE A 88 -22.85 22.73 -16.00
CA PHE A 88 -24.07 23.52 -16.07
C PHE A 88 -23.75 25.03 -16.21
N MET A 89 -24.24 25.67 -17.25
CA MET A 89 -23.85 27.03 -17.60
C MET A 89 -22.33 27.16 -17.80
N ASN A 90 -21.66 28.02 -17.03
CA ASN A 90 -20.21 28.22 -17.06
C ASN A 90 -19.49 27.53 -15.88
N LEU A 91 -20.17 26.65 -15.17
CA LEU A 91 -19.67 25.94 -14.00
C LEU A 91 -19.57 24.44 -14.28
N ALA A 92 -18.51 23.82 -13.80
CA ALA A 92 -18.41 22.38 -13.77
C ALA A 92 -18.33 21.91 -12.31
N HIS A 93 -19.24 21.04 -11.93
CA HIS A 93 -19.28 20.41 -10.62
C HIS A 93 -18.76 19.00 -10.73
N GLU A 94 -17.86 18.59 -9.86
CA GLU A 94 -17.34 17.24 -9.81
C GLU A 94 -17.46 16.69 -8.39
N PHE A 95 -18.12 15.54 -8.27
CA PHE A 95 -18.19 14.74 -7.04
C PHE A 95 -17.43 13.46 -7.29
N ALA A 96 -16.58 13.06 -6.36
CA ALA A 96 -15.95 11.76 -6.47
C ALA A 96 -15.75 11.10 -5.10
N LEU A 97 -15.67 9.77 -5.18
CA LEU A 97 -15.31 8.87 -4.09
C LEU A 97 -14.13 8.04 -4.56
N ASP A 98 -13.00 8.19 -3.88
CA ASP A 98 -11.81 7.36 -4.05
C ASP A 98 -11.72 6.41 -2.86
N ILE A 99 -11.67 5.11 -3.11
CA ILE A 99 -11.51 4.08 -2.07
C ILE A 99 -10.16 3.42 -2.27
N SER A 100 -9.24 3.71 -1.36
CA SER A 100 -7.95 3.05 -1.32
C SER A 100 -8.05 1.73 -0.58
N ASN A 101 -7.35 0.71 -1.11
CA ASN A 101 -7.28 -0.62 -0.50
C ASN A 101 -8.67 -1.19 -0.17
N ILE A 102 -9.56 -1.26 -1.16
CA ILE A 102 -10.96 -1.70 -1.00
C ILE A 102 -11.06 -3.14 -0.44
N THR A 103 -10.04 -3.96 -0.66
CA THR A 103 -9.94 -5.32 -0.10
C THR A 103 -9.57 -5.34 1.37
N ASN A 104 -9.21 -4.18 1.95
CA ASN A 104 -8.70 -4.04 3.31
C ASN A 104 -7.51 -4.99 3.59
N ASN A 105 -6.65 -5.19 2.61
CA ASN A 105 -5.48 -6.07 2.76
C ASN A 105 -4.49 -5.48 3.76
N LYS A 106 -4.03 -6.30 4.70
CA LYS A 106 -3.05 -5.92 5.72
C LYS A 106 -1.63 -5.99 5.15
N ASN A 107 -1.23 -4.94 4.46
CA ASN A 107 0.13 -4.81 3.93
C ASN A 107 1.10 -4.41 5.05
N ILE A 108 2.16 -5.19 5.24
CA ILE A 108 3.14 -4.93 6.30
C ILE A 108 3.92 -3.65 6.00
N LEU A 109 3.94 -2.72 6.94
CA LEU A 109 4.77 -1.53 6.90
C LEU A 109 6.14 -1.81 7.51
N THR A 110 6.15 -2.34 8.73
CA THR A 110 7.36 -2.65 9.50
C THR A 110 7.04 -3.66 10.60
N LEU A 111 8.08 -4.22 11.20
CA LEU A 111 8.00 -4.96 12.45
C LEU A 111 8.31 -4.01 13.61
N THR A 112 7.76 -4.30 14.78
CA THR A 112 8.03 -3.58 16.03
C THR A 112 8.20 -4.60 17.15
N TYR A 113 9.20 -4.40 17.97
CA TYR A 113 9.37 -5.16 19.21
C TYR A 113 8.42 -4.61 20.29
N LEU A 114 7.75 -5.50 21.02
CA LEU A 114 6.84 -5.17 22.12
C LEU A 114 7.54 -5.53 23.45
N PRO A 115 8.12 -4.56 24.17
CA PRO A 115 8.88 -4.83 25.40
C PRO A 115 8.02 -5.48 26.52
N GLU A 116 6.71 -5.21 26.52
CA GLU A 116 5.78 -5.73 27.53
C GLU A 116 5.57 -7.24 27.41
N THR A 117 5.58 -7.78 26.20
CA THR A 117 5.33 -9.21 25.92
C THR A 117 6.55 -9.95 25.44
N GLY A 118 7.61 -9.25 25.02
CA GLY A 118 8.80 -9.84 24.40
C GLY A 118 8.52 -10.36 22.98
N GLU A 119 7.45 -9.92 22.34
CA GLU A 119 7.04 -10.40 21.02
C GLU A 119 7.32 -9.38 19.92
N VAL A 120 7.42 -9.88 18.70
CA VAL A 120 7.53 -9.05 17.50
C VAL A 120 6.13 -8.90 16.85
N ALA A 121 5.67 -7.68 16.74
CA ALA A 121 4.38 -7.35 16.10
C ALA A 121 4.56 -6.78 14.69
N GLU A 122 3.63 -7.12 13.81
CA GLU A 122 3.53 -6.54 12.48
C GLU A 122 2.73 -5.23 12.53
N ASN A 123 3.33 -4.13 12.06
CA ASN A 123 2.61 -2.90 11.79
C ASN A 123 2.19 -2.86 10.34
N TYR A 124 0.95 -2.43 10.12
CA TYR A 124 0.36 -2.42 8.78
C TYR A 124 0.28 -1.02 8.21
N GLN A 125 0.34 -0.95 6.90
CA GLN A 125 -0.01 0.25 6.15
C GLN A 125 -1.51 0.53 6.28
N LEU A 126 -1.91 1.72 5.83
CA LEU A 126 -3.32 2.12 5.84
C LEU A 126 -4.20 1.05 5.17
N GLY A 127 -5.22 0.59 5.89
CA GLY A 127 -6.23 -0.32 5.41
C GLY A 127 -7.19 0.34 4.40
N LEU A 128 -8.45 -0.08 4.42
CA LEU A 128 -9.50 0.55 3.61
C LEU A 128 -9.66 2.02 4.01
N PHE A 129 -9.53 2.91 3.03
CA PHE A 129 -9.63 4.35 3.27
C PHE A 129 -10.43 5.04 2.16
N PRO A 130 -11.67 5.48 2.44
CA PRO A 130 -12.48 6.26 1.52
C PRO A 130 -12.16 7.75 1.63
N VAL A 131 -12.11 8.43 0.48
CA VAL A 131 -11.95 9.88 0.36
C VAL A 131 -13.06 10.42 -0.52
N PHE A 132 -13.83 11.35 -0.01
CA PHE A 132 -14.78 12.14 -0.77
C PHE A 132 -14.18 13.48 -1.15
N TYR A 133 -14.42 13.91 -2.38
CA TYR A 133 -14.13 15.28 -2.74
C TYR A 133 -15.24 15.87 -3.61
N TYR A 134 -15.35 17.18 -3.49
CA TYR A 134 -16.18 18.00 -4.33
C TYR A 134 -15.36 19.16 -4.90
N LYS A 135 -15.44 19.36 -6.20
CA LYS A 135 -14.71 20.41 -6.92
C LYS A 135 -15.67 21.22 -7.78
N ILE A 136 -15.45 22.53 -7.81
CA ILE A 136 -16.12 23.45 -8.75
C ILE A 136 -15.05 24.11 -9.61
N ASP A 137 -15.22 24.06 -10.91
CA ASP A 137 -14.45 24.81 -11.89
C ASP A 137 -15.36 25.90 -12.50
N PHE A 138 -14.87 27.14 -12.57
CA PHE A 138 -15.55 28.33 -13.08
C PHE A 138 -14.67 29.16 -14.03
#